data_ec16a5b03ecc9ed131ebe9562cb97da5
#
_entry.id   ec16a5b03ecc9ed131ebe9562cb97da5
#
_cell.length_a   1.000
_cell.length_b   1.000
_cell.length_c   1.000
_cell.angle_alpha   90.00
_cell.angle_beta   90.00
_cell.angle_gamma   90.00
#
_symmetry.space_group_name_H-M   'P 1'
#
loop_
_entity.id
_entity.type
_entity.pdbx_description
1 polymer ?
#
loop_
_entity_poly.entity_id
_entity_poly.type
_entity_poly.pdbx_seq_one_letter_code
_entity_poly.pdbx_strand_id
1 'polypeptide(L)'
;MKMKFKILLIDDEKLVCNSIKRLLTDGEKEIFTALNIDEARNILRLKPIDLILLDFKLGSIDGITVLKEIKEYYPQISVVMLTAHGTIDLAVTAMKNGAYDFIQKEENTIVLQHIVEKALDNQRLRKEVEKLRLENQENTKLPIIISNSPKMSKAVNLAKNYSDTDSTVLITGATGTGKTLLARYIHSQSSRFNNTFSTINCTAIPSELIESELFGYEAGAFTGAQQKGKVGLMEQANNGTLVLDEIGDMSLDLQTKLLHVIENREFYRVGGTRVKKINVRFIATTNSDLVDKVKTKMFRSDLFYRLNVATLEMPALRDRCEDILPLTKLFIEEYNKLFNKTVTKIDPKMEIFLKSSEWPGNIRELKNFIERSILLIKSDTLKIENSQKINTVLMHKLSEVQSSTFNLHINPEPDTNLFHIAQKQLIDQALELTKYNHTKAAKILGIPRTSLNYYIKRYNDNKPKELN
;
A
#
# COMPACT_ATOMS: atom_id res chain seq x y z
N MET A 1 7.85 -14.18 7.91
CA MET A 1 8.04 -15.66 7.89
C MET A 1 8.64 -16.01 6.54
N LYS A 2 9.85 -16.59 6.47
CA LYS A 2 10.40 -17.09 5.20
C LYS A 2 9.51 -18.20 4.66
N MET A 3 9.09 -18.11 3.40
CA MET A 3 8.30 -19.16 2.74
C MET A 3 9.16 -20.42 2.62
N LYS A 4 8.68 -21.55 3.17
CA LYS A 4 9.32 -22.85 3.00
C LYS A 4 8.85 -23.49 1.70
N PHE A 5 9.77 -24.02 0.91
CA PHE A 5 9.44 -24.84 -0.25
C PHE A 5 8.92 -26.22 0.19
N LYS A 6 7.85 -26.67 -0.47
CA LYS A 6 7.22 -27.97 -0.18
C LYS A 6 7.58 -29.00 -1.25
N ILE A 7 8.26 -30.05 -0.85
CA ILE A 7 8.72 -31.11 -1.72
C ILE A 7 7.92 -32.38 -1.38
N LEU A 8 7.38 -33.05 -2.39
CA LEU A 8 6.76 -34.36 -2.26
C LEU A 8 7.68 -35.43 -2.84
N LEU A 9 8.07 -36.40 -2.04
CA LEU A 9 8.83 -37.58 -2.45
C LEU A 9 7.87 -38.77 -2.56
N ILE A 10 7.83 -39.40 -3.72
CA ILE A 10 6.98 -40.56 -4.03
C ILE A 10 7.87 -41.73 -4.37
N ASP A 11 7.93 -42.73 -3.49
CA ASP A 11 8.80 -43.89 -3.60
C ASP A 11 8.22 -45.01 -2.71
N ASP A 12 8.10 -46.23 -3.20
CA ASP A 12 7.53 -47.36 -2.45
C ASP A 12 8.49 -47.89 -1.38
N GLU A 13 9.79 -47.54 -1.45
CA GLU A 13 10.78 -47.92 -0.46
C GLU A 13 10.87 -46.88 0.68
N LYS A 14 10.31 -47.20 1.84
CA LYS A 14 10.33 -46.34 3.03
C LYS A 14 11.74 -45.93 3.47
N LEU A 15 12.72 -46.78 3.27
CA LEU A 15 14.12 -46.50 3.62
C LEU A 15 14.71 -45.41 2.71
N VAL A 16 14.45 -45.46 1.41
CA VAL A 16 14.84 -44.45 0.43
C VAL A 16 14.18 -43.11 0.77
N CYS A 17 12.84 -43.11 1.03
CA CYS A 17 12.11 -41.95 1.49
C CYS A 17 12.76 -41.28 2.71
N ASN A 18 13.10 -42.04 3.73
CA ASN A 18 13.72 -41.51 4.95
C ASN A 18 15.14 -40.95 4.69
N SER A 19 15.93 -41.60 3.85
CA SER A 19 17.31 -41.17 3.52
C SER A 19 17.27 -39.84 2.75
N ILE A 20 16.48 -39.73 1.69
CA ILE A 20 16.34 -38.51 0.89
C ILE A 20 15.72 -37.39 1.73
N LYS A 21 14.72 -37.69 2.56
CA LYS A 21 14.14 -36.71 3.48
C LYS A 21 15.18 -36.11 4.42
N ARG A 22 16.05 -36.94 5.04
CA ARG A 22 17.11 -36.45 5.92
C ARG A 22 18.14 -35.61 5.16
N LEU A 23 18.49 -36.02 3.94
CA LEU A 23 19.43 -35.31 3.08
C LEU A 23 18.98 -33.92 2.68
N LEU A 24 17.69 -33.75 2.36
CA LEU A 24 17.13 -32.53 1.81
C LEU A 24 16.48 -31.62 2.87
N THR A 25 16.27 -32.12 4.12
CA THR A 25 15.67 -31.31 5.18
C THR A 25 16.65 -30.24 5.66
N ASP A 26 16.27 -28.99 5.46
CA ASP A 26 16.93 -27.80 5.99
C ASP A 26 15.88 -26.79 6.51
N GLY A 27 16.31 -25.62 6.96
CA GLY A 27 15.39 -24.58 7.48
C GLY A 27 14.42 -24.00 6.44
N GLU A 28 14.66 -24.20 5.14
CA GLU A 28 13.91 -23.59 4.03
C GLU A 28 13.03 -24.60 3.26
N LYS A 29 13.11 -25.91 3.56
CA LYS A 29 12.38 -26.99 2.87
C LYS A 29 11.50 -27.78 3.83
N GLU A 30 10.31 -28.13 3.38
CA GLU A 30 9.37 -29.03 4.08
C GLU A 30 9.10 -30.24 3.18
N ILE A 31 9.43 -31.46 3.64
CA ILE A 31 9.40 -32.66 2.81
C ILE A 31 8.29 -33.61 3.26
N PHE A 32 7.40 -33.89 2.34
CA PHE A 32 6.33 -34.88 2.45
C PHE A 32 6.74 -36.16 1.74
N THR A 33 6.33 -37.31 2.23
CA THR A 33 6.60 -38.61 1.65
C THR A 33 5.31 -39.37 1.39
N ALA A 34 5.23 -40.06 0.26
CA ALA A 34 4.15 -40.96 -0.12
C ALA A 34 4.74 -42.28 -0.58
N LEU A 35 4.24 -43.39 -0.09
CA LEU A 35 4.71 -44.74 -0.43
C LEU A 35 3.95 -45.35 -1.61
N ASN A 36 2.89 -44.69 -2.04
CA ASN A 36 2.05 -45.09 -3.18
C ASN A 36 1.36 -43.87 -3.82
N ILE A 37 0.74 -44.12 -4.97
CA ILE A 37 0.11 -43.03 -5.73
C ILE A 37 -1.12 -42.41 -5.02
N ASP A 38 -1.88 -43.21 -4.23
CA ASP A 38 -3.08 -42.70 -3.58
C ASP A 38 -2.72 -41.77 -2.41
N GLU A 39 -1.67 -42.07 -1.66
CA GLU A 39 -1.10 -41.15 -0.67
C GLU A 39 -0.61 -39.85 -1.33
N ALA A 40 0.08 -39.97 -2.47
CA ALA A 40 0.56 -38.82 -3.23
C ALA A 40 -0.59 -37.92 -3.70
N ARG A 41 -1.67 -38.50 -4.25
CA ARG A 41 -2.87 -37.77 -4.67
C ARG A 41 -3.53 -37.04 -3.50
N ASN A 42 -3.60 -37.67 -2.33
CA ASN A 42 -4.16 -37.02 -1.14
C ASN A 42 -3.32 -35.83 -0.68
N ILE A 43 -2.00 -35.95 -0.70
CA ILE A 43 -1.10 -34.84 -0.34
C ILE A 43 -1.22 -33.71 -1.36
N LEU A 44 -1.25 -33.99 -2.66
CA LEU A 44 -1.37 -33.00 -3.74
C LEU A 44 -2.70 -32.22 -3.68
N ARG A 45 -3.79 -32.85 -3.22
CA ARG A 45 -5.09 -32.18 -3.01
C ARG A 45 -5.09 -31.24 -1.81
N LEU A 46 -4.33 -31.56 -0.75
CA LEU A 46 -4.39 -30.86 0.52
C LEU A 46 -3.28 -29.78 0.68
N LYS A 47 -2.19 -29.90 -0.08
CA LYS A 47 -1.01 -29.07 0.11
C LYS A 47 -0.47 -28.53 -1.21
N PRO A 48 -0.11 -27.24 -1.29
CA PRO A 48 0.57 -26.68 -2.46
C PRO A 48 2.01 -27.20 -2.49
N ILE A 49 2.30 -28.11 -3.40
CA ILE A 49 3.61 -28.72 -3.60
C ILE A 49 4.38 -27.94 -4.68
N ASP A 50 5.68 -27.67 -4.44
CA ASP A 50 6.56 -26.92 -5.33
C ASP A 50 7.39 -27.83 -6.24
N LEU A 51 7.79 -28.99 -5.74
CA LEU A 51 8.62 -29.97 -6.43
C LEU A 51 8.20 -31.40 -6.06
N ILE A 52 8.17 -32.29 -7.04
CA ILE A 52 7.97 -33.73 -6.82
C ILE A 52 9.25 -34.46 -7.19
N LEU A 53 9.71 -35.34 -6.29
CA LEU A 53 10.69 -36.37 -6.56
C LEU A 53 9.91 -37.68 -6.74
N LEU A 54 9.95 -38.27 -7.93
CA LEU A 54 9.12 -39.41 -8.30
C LEU A 54 9.98 -40.61 -8.68
N ASP A 55 9.79 -41.72 -7.97
CA ASP A 55 10.44 -42.96 -8.37
C ASP A 55 9.91 -43.45 -9.72
N PHE A 56 10.81 -43.96 -10.53
CA PHE A 56 10.50 -44.55 -11.83
C PHE A 56 9.65 -45.83 -11.72
N LYS A 57 9.78 -46.57 -10.62
CA LYS A 57 9.05 -47.81 -10.39
C LYS A 57 8.35 -47.81 -9.02
N LEU A 58 7.05 -47.67 -9.01
CA LEU A 58 6.22 -47.68 -7.81
C LEU A 58 5.46 -49.00 -7.68
N GLY A 59 6.13 -50.01 -7.13
CA GLY A 59 5.59 -51.36 -7.09
C GLY A 59 5.29 -51.92 -8.48
N SER A 60 4.01 -52.05 -8.84
CA SER A 60 3.57 -52.50 -10.17
C SER A 60 3.28 -51.36 -11.15
N ILE A 61 3.37 -50.12 -10.72
CA ILE A 61 3.01 -48.95 -11.53
C ILE A 61 4.29 -48.32 -12.14
N ASP A 62 4.24 -48.02 -13.43
CA ASP A 62 5.29 -47.29 -14.12
C ASP A 62 5.25 -45.79 -13.76
N GLY A 63 6.35 -45.26 -13.26
CA GLY A 63 6.51 -43.85 -12.88
C GLY A 63 6.26 -42.87 -14.04
N ILE A 64 6.48 -43.28 -15.31
CA ILE A 64 6.13 -42.45 -16.48
C ILE A 64 4.63 -42.23 -16.57
N THR A 65 3.82 -43.25 -16.24
CA THR A 65 2.37 -43.10 -16.19
C THR A 65 1.93 -42.12 -15.13
N VAL A 66 2.55 -42.19 -13.95
CA VAL A 66 2.31 -41.25 -12.84
C VAL A 66 2.78 -39.83 -13.20
N LEU A 67 3.91 -39.69 -13.88
CA LEU A 67 4.40 -38.39 -14.38
C LEU A 67 3.40 -37.75 -15.33
N LYS A 68 2.82 -38.50 -16.29
CA LYS A 68 1.80 -37.99 -17.21
C LYS A 68 0.57 -37.51 -16.47
N GLU A 69 0.06 -38.29 -15.52
CA GLU A 69 -1.07 -37.89 -14.67
C GLU A 69 -0.77 -36.62 -13.90
N ILE A 70 0.40 -36.51 -13.25
CA ILE A 70 0.79 -35.30 -12.51
C ILE A 70 0.85 -34.10 -13.44
N LYS A 71 1.41 -34.25 -14.66
CA LYS A 71 1.53 -33.15 -15.62
C LYS A 71 0.20 -32.72 -16.24
N GLU A 72 -0.75 -33.61 -16.32
CA GLU A 72 -2.12 -33.30 -16.76
C GLU A 72 -2.88 -32.45 -15.74
N TYR A 73 -2.85 -32.84 -14.45
CA TYR A 73 -3.60 -32.15 -13.42
C TYR A 73 -2.83 -30.99 -12.74
N TYR A 74 -1.48 -31.05 -12.72
CA TYR A 74 -0.60 -30.09 -12.06
C TYR A 74 0.57 -29.68 -12.97
N PRO A 75 0.35 -29.09 -14.14
CA PRO A 75 1.40 -28.84 -15.14
C PRO A 75 2.51 -27.91 -14.64
N GLN A 76 2.22 -27.07 -13.62
CA GLN A 76 3.15 -26.11 -13.04
C GLN A 76 4.17 -26.72 -12.08
N ILE A 77 3.91 -27.93 -11.52
CA ILE A 77 4.80 -28.56 -10.56
C ILE A 77 6.01 -29.16 -11.30
N SER A 78 7.23 -28.84 -10.87
CA SER A 78 8.42 -29.50 -11.37
C SER A 78 8.49 -30.93 -10.86
N VAL A 79 8.78 -31.90 -11.76
CA VAL A 79 8.91 -33.32 -11.39
C VAL A 79 10.30 -33.78 -11.77
N VAL A 80 11.08 -34.28 -10.80
CA VAL A 80 12.37 -34.94 -11.00
C VAL A 80 12.18 -36.42 -10.82
N MET A 81 12.58 -37.21 -11.84
CA MET A 81 12.47 -38.64 -11.80
C MET A 81 13.67 -39.26 -11.11
N LEU A 82 13.41 -40.22 -10.21
CA LEU A 82 14.44 -41.02 -9.54
C LEU A 82 14.42 -42.45 -10.10
N THR A 83 15.57 -43.09 -10.31
CA THR A 83 15.61 -44.46 -10.75
C THR A 83 16.83 -45.20 -10.13
N ALA A 84 16.69 -46.49 -9.87
CA ALA A 84 17.82 -47.37 -9.48
C ALA A 84 18.69 -47.76 -10.70
N HIS A 85 18.09 -47.87 -11.91
CA HIS A 85 18.80 -48.28 -13.12
C HIS A 85 18.40 -47.32 -14.26
N GLY A 86 19.27 -46.32 -14.49
CA GLY A 86 19.04 -45.32 -15.54
C GLY A 86 19.65 -45.72 -16.87
N THR A 87 18.83 -45.92 -17.89
CA THR A 87 19.28 -45.97 -19.28
C THR A 87 19.03 -44.64 -19.94
N ILE A 88 19.82 -44.30 -20.98
CA ILE A 88 19.63 -43.06 -21.74
C ILE A 88 18.19 -42.96 -22.33
N ASP A 89 17.64 -44.09 -22.77
CA ASP A 89 16.28 -44.15 -23.35
C ASP A 89 15.19 -43.81 -22.32
N LEU A 90 15.36 -44.26 -21.07
CA LEU A 90 14.44 -43.93 -19.99
C LEU A 90 14.50 -42.43 -19.64
N ALA A 91 15.68 -41.85 -19.56
CA ALA A 91 15.86 -40.43 -19.32
C ALA A 91 15.21 -39.59 -20.43
N VAL A 92 15.46 -39.93 -21.71
CA VAL A 92 14.84 -39.27 -22.87
C VAL A 92 13.32 -39.40 -22.82
N THR A 93 12.79 -40.57 -22.43
CA THR A 93 11.34 -40.78 -22.31
C THR A 93 10.75 -39.92 -21.19
N ALA A 94 11.39 -39.85 -20.02
CA ALA A 94 10.94 -39.01 -18.93
C ALA A 94 10.91 -37.51 -19.34
N MET A 95 11.97 -37.02 -19.97
CA MET A 95 12.04 -35.63 -20.43
C MET A 95 10.98 -35.30 -21.49
N LYS A 96 10.73 -36.20 -22.45
CA LYS A 96 9.64 -36.04 -23.44
C LYS A 96 8.25 -35.96 -22.81
N ASN A 97 8.05 -36.62 -21.67
CA ASN A 97 6.79 -36.57 -20.92
C ASN A 97 6.73 -35.45 -19.86
N GLY A 98 7.67 -34.50 -19.91
CA GLY A 98 7.61 -33.27 -19.11
C GLY A 98 8.30 -33.35 -17.75
N ALA A 99 9.16 -34.36 -17.50
CA ALA A 99 10.04 -34.31 -16.34
C ALA A 99 10.96 -33.09 -16.43
N TYR A 100 11.26 -32.51 -15.26
CA TYR A 100 12.21 -31.40 -15.15
C TYR A 100 13.63 -31.90 -15.25
N ASP A 101 13.93 -33.04 -14.64
CA ASP A 101 15.21 -33.71 -14.69
C ASP A 101 15.05 -35.20 -14.32
N PHE A 102 16.13 -35.95 -14.44
CA PHE A 102 16.21 -37.37 -14.20
C PHE A 102 17.51 -37.71 -13.47
N ILE A 103 17.45 -38.52 -12.40
CA ILE A 103 18.58 -38.84 -11.54
C ILE A 103 18.62 -40.33 -11.20
N GLN A 104 19.83 -40.94 -11.19
CA GLN A 104 20.03 -42.26 -10.63
C GLN A 104 20.13 -42.21 -9.11
N LYS A 105 19.43 -43.12 -8.40
CA LYS A 105 19.43 -43.18 -6.91
C LYS A 105 20.83 -43.46 -6.33
N GLU A 106 21.71 -44.10 -7.10
CA GLU A 106 23.12 -44.43 -6.72
C GLU A 106 24.09 -43.27 -6.99
N GLU A 107 23.68 -42.22 -7.68
CA GLU A 107 24.50 -41.05 -7.91
C GLU A 107 24.80 -40.28 -6.61
N ASN A 108 25.91 -39.56 -6.64
CA ASN A 108 26.40 -38.78 -5.50
C ASN A 108 25.28 -37.86 -4.96
N THR A 109 25.03 -37.90 -3.66
CA THR A 109 24.05 -37.07 -2.94
C THR A 109 24.15 -35.58 -3.27
N ILE A 110 25.33 -35.10 -3.66
CA ILE A 110 25.60 -33.71 -4.09
C ILE A 110 24.85 -33.40 -5.40
N VAL A 111 24.75 -34.34 -6.33
CA VAL A 111 24.03 -34.16 -7.61
C VAL A 111 22.53 -34.01 -7.36
N LEU A 112 21.94 -34.84 -6.50
CA LEU A 112 20.53 -34.74 -6.13
C LEU A 112 20.25 -33.39 -5.49
N GLN A 113 21.08 -32.94 -4.53
CA GLN A 113 20.89 -31.61 -3.90
C GLN A 113 20.95 -30.49 -4.93
N HIS A 114 21.96 -30.54 -5.83
CA HIS A 114 22.11 -29.50 -6.86
C HIS A 114 20.90 -29.43 -7.82
N ILE A 115 20.36 -30.57 -8.26
CA ILE A 115 19.20 -30.61 -9.15
C ILE A 115 17.93 -30.14 -8.42
N VAL A 116 17.75 -30.53 -7.15
CA VAL A 116 16.64 -30.04 -6.31
C VAL A 116 16.70 -28.52 -6.15
N GLU A 117 17.87 -27.96 -5.85
CA GLU A 117 18.04 -26.51 -5.71
C GLU A 117 17.73 -25.79 -7.02
N LYS A 118 18.27 -26.27 -8.15
CA LYS A 118 18.00 -25.70 -9.47
C LYS A 118 16.51 -25.75 -9.84
N ALA A 119 15.81 -26.85 -9.50
CA ALA A 119 14.38 -26.98 -9.72
C ALA A 119 13.58 -26.00 -8.85
N LEU A 120 13.97 -25.81 -7.58
CA LEU A 120 13.33 -24.86 -6.68
C LEU A 120 13.58 -23.39 -7.08
N ASP A 121 14.79 -23.06 -7.54
CA ASP A 121 15.10 -21.72 -8.06
C ASP A 121 14.26 -21.40 -9.30
N ASN A 122 14.08 -22.37 -10.19
CA ASN A 122 13.17 -22.20 -11.35
C ASN A 122 11.73 -21.96 -10.89
N GLN A 123 11.25 -22.69 -9.88
CA GLN A 123 9.92 -22.47 -9.31
C GLN A 123 9.80 -21.09 -8.63
N ARG A 124 10.86 -20.63 -7.96
CA ARG A 124 10.92 -19.29 -7.37
C ARG A 124 10.77 -18.21 -8.43
N LEU A 125 11.55 -18.30 -9.50
CA LEU A 125 11.48 -17.37 -10.64
C LEU A 125 10.10 -17.38 -11.32
N ARG A 126 9.49 -18.56 -11.51
CA ARG A 126 8.13 -18.66 -12.07
C ARG A 126 7.09 -17.97 -11.19
N LYS A 127 7.13 -18.19 -9.87
CA LYS A 127 6.23 -17.52 -8.91
C LYS A 127 6.45 -16.00 -8.90
N GLU A 128 7.68 -15.55 -9.03
CA GLU A 128 8.01 -14.13 -9.10
C GLU A 128 7.49 -13.49 -10.40
N VAL A 129 7.68 -14.16 -11.54
CA VAL A 129 7.12 -13.73 -12.83
C VAL A 129 5.59 -13.72 -12.79
N GLU A 130 4.96 -14.71 -12.18
CA GLU A 130 3.49 -14.75 -12.06
C GLU A 130 2.98 -13.67 -11.13
N LYS A 131 3.65 -13.41 -10.02
CA LYS A 131 3.37 -12.28 -9.13
C LYS A 131 3.50 -10.95 -9.88
N LEU A 132 4.58 -10.75 -10.62
CA LEU A 132 4.78 -9.55 -11.44
C LEU A 132 3.75 -9.43 -12.57
N ARG A 133 3.30 -10.55 -13.15
CA ARG A 133 2.20 -10.56 -14.13
C ARG A 133 0.87 -10.20 -13.51
N LEU A 134 0.56 -10.68 -12.31
CA LEU A 134 -0.66 -10.33 -11.58
C LEU A 134 -0.65 -8.85 -11.16
N GLU A 135 0.48 -8.36 -10.67
CA GLU A 135 0.68 -6.93 -10.38
C GLU A 135 0.54 -6.07 -11.65
N ASN A 136 1.05 -6.52 -12.79
CA ASN A 136 0.85 -5.85 -14.09
C ASN A 136 -0.60 -5.96 -14.59
N GLN A 137 -1.29 -7.09 -14.38
CA GLN A 137 -2.71 -7.22 -14.75
C GLN A 137 -3.63 -6.34 -13.89
N GLU A 138 -3.31 -6.12 -12.62
CA GLU A 138 -3.99 -5.12 -11.81
C GLU A 138 -3.72 -3.69 -12.31
N ASN A 139 -2.52 -3.44 -12.83
CA ASN A 139 -2.17 -2.16 -13.46
C ASN A 139 -2.85 -1.94 -14.82
N THR A 140 -3.20 -2.99 -15.55
CA THR A 140 -3.87 -2.92 -16.85
C THR A 140 -5.40 -2.93 -16.78
N LYS A 141 -6.02 -3.28 -15.63
CA LYS A 141 -7.45 -3.11 -15.45
C LYS A 141 -7.79 -1.62 -15.43
N LEU A 142 -8.70 -1.22 -16.30
CA LEU A 142 -9.25 0.13 -16.29
C LEU A 142 -9.76 0.45 -14.88
N PRO A 143 -9.27 1.52 -14.24
CA PRO A 143 -9.73 1.89 -12.92
C PRO A 143 -11.20 2.29 -12.98
N ILE A 144 -12.02 1.69 -12.11
CA ILE A 144 -13.43 2.05 -12.01
C ILE A 144 -13.54 3.41 -11.31
N ILE A 145 -13.98 4.43 -12.04
CA ILE A 145 -14.23 5.76 -11.49
C ILE A 145 -15.74 5.99 -11.45
N ILE A 146 -16.29 6.18 -10.27
CA ILE A 146 -17.66 6.62 -10.06
C ILE A 146 -17.71 8.13 -10.29
N SER A 147 -18.57 8.58 -11.20
CA SER A 147 -18.68 9.99 -11.62
C SER A 147 -20.11 10.41 -11.95
N ASN A 148 -21.06 10.09 -11.05
CA ASN A 148 -22.46 10.45 -11.21
C ASN A 148 -22.68 11.95 -10.93
N SER A 149 -21.84 12.55 -10.10
CA SER A 149 -21.92 13.99 -9.82
C SER A 149 -21.39 14.83 -10.99
N PRO A 150 -21.99 16.00 -11.27
CA PRO A 150 -21.52 16.90 -12.33
C PRO A 150 -20.08 17.36 -12.15
N LYS A 151 -19.65 17.63 -10.91
CA LYS A 151 -18.26 18.03 -10.61
C LYS A 151 -17.26 16.93 -10.94
N MET A 152 -17.56 15.68 -10.56
CA MET A 152 -16.69 14.55 -10.86
C MET A 152 -16.69 14.21 -12.35
N SER A 153 -17.84 14.24 -13.02
CA SER A 153 -17.95 14.06 -14.47
C SER A 153 -17.11 15.06 -15.25
N LYS A 154 -17.10 16.33 -14.82
CA LYS A 154 -16.23 17.36 -15.40
C LYS A 154 -14.74 17.01 -15.23
N ALA A 155 -14.33 16.59 -14.04
CA ALA A 155 -12.95 16.19 -13.77
C ALA A 155 -12.51 14.98 -14.63
N VAL A 156 -13.38 13.96 -14.76
CA VAL A 156 -13.11 12.78 -15.60
C VAL A 156 -13.02 13.14 -17.08
N ASN A 157 -13.91 14.01 -17.59
CA ASN A 157 -13.86 14.46 -18.98
C ASN A 157 -12.57 15.25 -19.28
N LEU A 158 -12.13 16.13 -18.38
CA LEU A 158 -10.84 16.81 -18.50
C LEU A 158 -9.68 15.82 -18.44
N ALA A 159 -9.73 14.85 -17.55
CA ALA A 159 -8.72 13.80 -17.46
C ALA A 159 -8.61 13.01 -18.77
N LYS A 160 -9.72 12.69 -19.41
CA LYS A 160 -9.76 12.04 -20.72
C LYS A 160 -9.11 12.91 -21.80
N ASN A 161 -9.43 14.19 -21.85
CA ASN A 161 -8.81 15.12 -22.83
C ASN A 161 -7.30 15.22 -22.63
N TYR A 162 -6.82 15.26 -21.37
CA TYR A 162 -5.39 15.31 -21.09
C TYR A 162 -4.69 13.96 -21.34
N SER A 163 -5.42 12.84 -21.39
CA SER A 163 -4.83 11.52 -21.68
C SER A 163 -4.17 11.46 -23.05
N ASP A 164 -4.71 12.16 -24.03
CA ASP A 164 -4.22 12.18 -25.41
C ASP A 164 -2.92 12.97 -25.61
N THR A 165 -2.44 13.63 -24.55
CA THR A 165 -1.23 14.46 -24.59
C THR A 165 -0.12 13.92 -23.70
N ASP A 166 1.14 14.21 -24.03
CA ASP A 166 2.31 13.92 -23.18
C ASP A 166 2.62 15.02 -22.15
N SER A 167 1.73 16.02 -22.05
CA SER A 167 1.91 17.13 -21.10
C SER A 167 1.91 16.65 -19.67
N THR A 168 2.65 17.36 -18.81
CA THR A 168 2.60 17.14 -17.36
C THR A 168 1.21 17.51 -16.84
N VAL A 169 0.63 16.66 -16.01
CA VAL A 169 -0.69 16.88 -15.41
C VAL A 169 -0.53 17.08 -13.90
N LEU A 170 -1.10 18.17 -13.38
CA LEU A 170 -1.18 18.44 -11.94
C LEU A 170 -2.59 18.14 -11.44
N ILE A 171 -2.73 17.21 -10.49
CA ILE A 171 -3.99 16.86 -9.88
C ILE A 171 -4.01 17.39 -8.44
N THR A 172 -4.87 18.34 -8.16
CA THR A 172 -5.05 18.94 -6.84
C THR A 172 -6.32 18.41 -6.17
N GLY A 173 -6.40 18.51 -4.85
CA GLY A 173 -7.59 18.16 -4.08
C GLY A 173 -7.28 17.54 -2.74
N ALA A 174 -8.24 17.52 -1.83
CA ALA A 174 -8.09 17.04 -0.46
C ALA A 174 -7.58 15.60 -0.40
N THR A 175 -7.00 15.23 0.76
CA THR A 175 -6.55 13.86 1.00
C THR A 175 -7.72 12.88 0.91
N GLY A 176 -7.48 11.70 0.30
CA GLY A 176 -8.49 10.64 0.19
C GLY A 176 -9.55 10.85 -0.90
N THR A 177 -9.44 11.88 -1.77
CA THR A 177 -10.38 12.13 -2.87
C THR A 177 -10.24 11.19 -4.06
N GLY A 178 -9.10 10.46 -4.18
CA GLY A 178 -8.84 9.53 -5.27
C GLY A 178 -7.90 10.07 -6.36
N LYS A 179 -7.04 11.06 -6.05
CA LYS A 179 -6.07 11.66 -6.98
C LYS A 179 -5.22 10.62 -7.72
N THR A 180 -4.65 9.67 -6.99
CA THR A 180 -3.82 8.59 -7.57
C THR A 180 -4.62 7.66 -8.48
N LEU A 181 -5.91 7.42 -8.17
CA LEU A 181 -6.81 6.65 -9.04
C LEU A 181 -7.08 7.38 -10.35
N LEU A 182 -7.29 8.72 -10.29
CA LEU A 182 -7.45 9.55 -11.49
C LEU A 182 -6.17 9.59 -12.32
N ALA A 183 -4.99 9.64 -11.70
CA ALA A 183 -3.70 9.55 -12.40
C ALA A 183 -3.58 8.21 -13.15
N ARG A 184 -3.99 7.09 -12.54
CA ARG A 184 -4.02 5.78 -13.18
C ARG A 184 -5.02 5.73 -14.35
N TYR A 185 -6.17 6.39 -14.20
CA TYR A 185 -7.14 6.53 -15.28
C TYR A 185 -6.56 7.28 -16.48
N ILE A 186 -5.88 8.42 -16.25
CA ILE A 186 -5.21 9.17 -17.30
C ILE A 186 -4.18 8.31 -18.04
N HIS A 187 -3.38 7.54 -17.31
CA HIS A 187 -2.43 6.61 -17.92
C HIS A 187 -3.13 5.54 -18.75
N SER A 188 -4.19 4.91 -18.24
CA SER A 188 -4.92 3.84 -18.92
C SER A 188 -5.65 4.29 -20.19
N GLN A 189 -5.95 5.59 -20.31
CA GLN A 189 -6.55 6.18 -21.51
C GLN A 189 -5.52 6.78 -22.48
N SER A 190 -4.22 6.79 -22.12
CA SER A 190 -3.16 7.40 -22.93
C SER A 190 -2.54 6.43 -23.92
N SER A 191 -1.75 6.96 -24.88
CA SER A 191 -0.93 6.16 -25.79
C SER A 191 0.10 5.26 -25.07
N ARG A 192 0.36 5.53 -23.77
CA ARG A 192 1.32 4.80 -22.94
C ARG A 192 0.68 3.70 -22.08
N PHE A 193 -0.59 3.36 -22.29
CA PHE A 193 -1.37 2.45 -21.42
C PHE A 193 -0.74 1.05 -21.24
N ASN A 194 0.03 0.57 -22.23
CA ASN A 194 0.74 -0.72 -22.18
C ASN A 194 2.12 -0.63 -21.51
N ASN A 195 2.58 0.57 -21.19
CA ASN A 195 3.91 0.79 -20.61
C ASN A 195 3.85 0.90 -19.09
N THR A 196 5.00 1.03 -18.46
CA THR A 196 5.12 1.09 -17.00
C THR A 196 4.35 2.27 -16.40
N PHE A 197 3.55 1.99 -15.38
CA PHE A 197 2.94 2.99 -14.49
C PHE A 197 3.59 2.88 -13.12
N SER A 198 4.40 3.86 -12.76
CA SER A 198 5.10 3.93 -11.47
C SER A 198 4.57 5.06 -10.62
N THR A 199 4.53 4.87 -9.30
CA THR A 199 4.13 5.90 -8.34
C THR A 199 5.17 6.02 -7.24
N ILE A 200 5.44 7.26 -6.82
CA ILE A 200 6.24 7.53 -5.63
C ILE A 200 5.50 8.54 -4.76
N ASN A 201 5.41 8.25 -3.48
CA ASN A 201 4.85 9.17 -2.51
C ASN A 201 5.99 9.97 -1.85
N CYS A 202 5.98 11.30 -2.03
CA CYS A 202 7.05 12.18 -1.57
C CYS A 202 7.05 12.39 -0.04
N THR A 203 5.99 11.99 0.67
CA THR A 203 5.92 12.09 2.14
C THR A 203 6.25 10.79 2.85
N ALA A 204 6.09 9.64 2.18
CA ALA A 204 6.23 8.32 2.81
C ALA A 204 7.68 7.86 2.99
N ILE A 205 8.63 8.53 2.33
CA ILE A 205 10.04 8.15 2.28
C ILE A 205 10.87 9.33 2.81
N PRO A 206 11.88 9.11 3.69
CA PRO A 206 12.80 10.16 4.09
C PRO A 206 13.45 10.86 2.90
N SER A 207 13.64 12.17 2.98
CA SER A 207 14.14 12.99 1.86
C SER A 207 15.45 12.48 1.25
N GLU A 208 16.35 11.96 2.05
CA GLU A 208 17.63 11.38 1.64
C GLU A 208 17.46 10.10 0.80
N LEU A 209 16.41 9.33 1.09
CA LEU A 209 16.12 8.09 0.37
C LEU A 209 15.30 8.33 -0.90
N ILE A 210 14.45 9.36 -0.95
CA ILE A 210 13.66 9.69 -2.15
C ILE A 210 14.57 9.94 -3.34
N GLU A 211 15.69 10.63 -3.15
CA GLU A 211 16.64 10.88 -4.22
C GLU A 211 17.17 9.57 -4.82
N SER A 212 17.59 8.65 -3.97
CA SER A 212 18.10 7.35 -4.41
C SER A 212 17.02 6.45 -5.03
N GLU A 213 15.75 6.58 -4.61
CA GLU A 213 14.62 5.87 -5.22
C GLU A 213 14.25 6.45 -6.59
N LEU A 214 14.22 7.78 -6.74
CA LEU A 214 13.88 8.43 -8.00
C LEU A 214 14.97 8.27 -9.06
N PHE A 215 16.20 8.63 -8.72
CA PHE A 215 17.29 8.71 -9.68
C PHE A 215 18.18 7.47 -9.72
N GLY A 216 18.07 6.59 -8.69
CA GLY A 216 19.01 5.49 -8.53
C GLY A 216 20.39 5.95 -8.10
N TYR A 217 21.32 5.02 -7.90
CA TYR A 217 22.68 5.31 -7.50
C TYR A 217 23.69 4.36 -8.16
N GLU A 218 24.91 4.83 -8.36
CA GLU A 218 26.02 4.00 -8.81
C GLU A 218 26.68 3.28 -7.63
N ALA A 219 27.41 2.21 -7.92
CA ALA A 219 28.17 1.45 -6.91
C ALA A 219 29.09 2.38 -6.11
N GLY A 220 29.02 2.32 -4.77
CA GLY A 220 29.86 3.13 -3.88
C GLY A 220 29.43 4.60 -3.72
N ALA A 221 28.24 5.00 -4.16
CA ALA A 221 27.74 6.38 -4.07
C ALA A 221 27.65 6.91 -2.63
N PHE A 222 27.42 6.04 -1.66
CA PHE A 222 27.36 6.39 -0.22
C PHE A 222 27.62 5.14 0.64
N THR A 223 27.85 5.34 1.94
CA THR A 223 28.05 4.26 2.90
C THR A 223 26.78 3.41 3.03
N GLY A 224 26.83 2.14 2.62
CA GLY A 224 25.68 1.22 2.54
C GLY A 224 25.07 1.05 1.14
N ALA A 225 25.62 1.71 0.12
CA ALA A 225 25.23 1.46 -1.26
C ALA A 225 25.56 0.02 -1.68
N GLN A 226 24.64 -0.62 -2.42
CA GLN A 226 24.87 -1.97 -2.95
C GLN A 226 26.03 -1.96 -3.95
N GLN A 227 26.83 -3.04 -3.97
CA GLN A 227 27.98 -3.16 -4.88
C GLN A 227 27.64 -3.08 -6.38
N LYS A 228 26.39 -3.34 -6.76
CA LYS A 228 25.91 -3.27 -8.14
C LYS A 228 25.21 -1.94 -8.48
N GLY A 229 25.09 -1.02 -7.50
CA GLY A 229 24.23 0.16 -7.65
C GLY A 229 22.74 -0.19 -7.66
N LYS A 230 21.87 0.81 -7.93
CA LYS A 230 20.42 0.63 -8.03
C LYS A 230 19.85 1.46 -9.18
N VAL A 231 18.99 0.86 -9.98
CA VAL A 231 18.21 1.55 -11.01
C VAL A 231 17.06 2.33 -10.35
N GLY A 232 16.95 3.64 -10.64
CA GLY A 232 15.90 4.50 -10.09
C GLY A 232 14.57 4.39 -10.84
N LEU A 233 13.49 4.89 -10.21
CA LEU A 233 12.14 4.90 -10.79
C LEU A 233 12.05 5.68 -12.10
N MET A 234 12.88 6.72 -12.30
CA MET A 234 12.96 7.48 -13.55
C MET A 234 13.36 6.58 -14.74
N GLU A 235 14.36 5.71 -14.55
CA GLU A 235 14.76 4.74 -15.58
C GLU A 235 13.72 3.62 -15.75
N GLN A 236 13.13 3.13 -14.66
CA GLN A 236 12.11 2.08 -14.70
C GLN A 236 10.82 2.53 -15.41
N ALA A 237 10.47 3.81 -15.26
CA ALA A 237 9.30 4.41 -15.90
C ALA A 237 9.57 4.88 -17.34
N ASN A 238 10.74 4.58 -17.92
CA ASN A 238 11.07 5.01 -19.26
C ASN A 238 10.03 4.50 -20.28
N ASN A 239 9.61 5.39 -21.20
CA ASN A 239 8.48 5.24 -22.12
C ASN A 239 7.10 5.09 -21.46
N GLY A 240 7.02 5.11 -20.14
CA GLY A 240 5.79 5.00 -19.34
C GLY A 240 5.36 6.30 -18.69
N THR A 241 4.71 6.17 -17.52
CA THR A 241 4.20 7.29 -16.71
C THR A 241 4.71 7.16 -15.28
N LEU A 242 5.22 8.26 -14.72
CA LEU A 242 5.62 8.39 -13.32
C LEU A 242 4.70 9.36 -12.60
N VAL A 243 4.06 8.89 -11.53
CA VAL A 243 3.24 9.71 -10.64
C VAL A 243 4.06 10.15 -9.44
N LEU A 244 4.11 11.45 -9.22
CA LEU A 244 4.73 12.11 -8.06
C LEU A 244 3.61 12.48 -7.08
N ASP A 245 3.32 11.60 -6.13
CA ASP A 245 2.23 11.79 -5.16
C ASP A 245 2.69 12.67 -4.01
N GLU A 246 1.85 13.65 -3.62
CA GLU A 246 2.11 14.70 -2.62
C GLU A 246 3.40 15.50 -2.92
N ILE A 247 3.50 15.99 -4.18
CA ILE A 247 4.67 16.74 -4.68
C ILE A 247 4.96 18.00 -3.86
N GLY A 248 3.93 18.58 -3.24
CA GLY A 248 4.07 19.79 -2.43
C GLY A 248 5.00 19.65 -1.21
N ASP A 249 5.28 18.41 -0.77
CA ASP A 249 6.11 18.13 0.40
C ASP A 249 7.55 17.72 0.03
N MET A 250 7.90 17.81 -1.26
CA MET A 250 9.25 17.53 -1.75
C MET A 250 10.24 18.62 -1.29
N SER A 251 11.45 18.22 -0.88
CA SER A 251 12.51 19.16 -0.50
C SER A 251 12.97 20.05 -1.66
N LEU A 252 13.42 21.27 -1.39
CA LEU A 252 13.85 22.24 -2.41
C LEU A 252 14.98 21.73 -3.31
N ASP A 253 15.89 20.94 -2.76
CA ASP A 253 16.99 20.33 -3.52
C ASP A 253 16.48 19.34 -4.55
N LEU A 254 15.52 18.48 -4.16
CA LEU A 254 14.87 17.53 -5.05
C LEU A 254 14.01 18.23 -6.10
N GLN A 255 13.33 19.33 -5.73
CA GLN A 255 12.57 20.15 -6.68
C GLN A 255 13.49 20.69 -7.80
N THR A 256 14.71 21.10 -7.46
CA THR A 256 15.69 21.58 -8.44
C THR A 256 16.10 20.48 -9.43
N LYS A 257 16.39 19.27 -8.91
CA LYS A 257 16.74 18.11 -9.75
C LYS A 257 15.57 17.67 -10.62
N LEU A 258 14.36 17.66 -10.06
CA LEU A 258 13.15 17.31 -10.79
C LEU A 258 12.86 18.27 -11.93
N LEU A 259 13.01 19.58 -11.70
CA LEU A 259 12.86 20.60 -12.74
C LEU A 259 13.78 20.32 -13.92
N HIS A 260 15.08 20.06 -13.64
CA HIS A 260 16.05 19.72 -14.69
C HIS A 260 15.60 18.51 -15.52
N VAL A 261 15.06 17.46 -14.86
CA VAL A 261 14.58 16.26 -15.55
C VAL A 261 13.35 16.54 -16.42
N ILE A 262 12.39 17.31 -15.91
CA ILE A 262 11.16 17.63 -16.64
C ILE A 262 11.48 18.48 -17.90
N GLU A 263 12.48 19.36 -17.82
CA GLU A 263 12.87 20.23 -18.92
C GLU A 263 13.76 19.53 -19.95
N ASN A 264 14.82 18.89 -19.50
CA ASN A 264 15.88 18.36 -20.36
C ASN A 264 15.71 16.88 -20.72
N ARG A 265 14.79 16.16 -20.03
CA ARG A 265 14.55 14.72 -20.21
C ARG A 265 15.80 13.88 -19.94
N GLU A 266 16.68 14.37 -19.07
CA GLU A 266 17.91 13.69 -18.68
C GLU A 266 18.26 13.94 -17.22
N PHE A 267 19.06 13.04 -16.64
CA PHE A 267 19.54 13.16 -15.26
C PHE A 267 20.80 12.32 -15.03
N TYR A 268 21.37 12.45 -13.84
CA TYR A 268 22.49 11.64 -13.37
C TYR A 268 22.02 10.77 -12.20
N ARG A 269 22.51 9.53 -12.11
CA ARG A 269 22.36 8.75 -10.88
C ARG A 269 23.16 9.37 -9.75
N VAL A 270 22.74 9.13 -8.52
CA VAL A 270 23.49 9.61 -7.34
C VAL A 270 24.91 9.00 -7.36
N GLY A 271 25.93 9.87 -7.22
CA GLY A 271 27.34 9.47 -7.34
C GLY A 271 27.81 9.13 -8.75
N GLY A 272 26.95 9.27 -9.77
CA GLY A 272 27.29 8.97 -11.17
C GLY A 272 27.64 10.19 -11.99
N THR A 273 28.44 10.00 -13.04
CA THR A 273 28.84 11.06 -14.01
C THR A 273 28.23 10.84 -15.40
N ARG A 274 27.52 9.74 -15.62
CA ARG A 274 26.92 9.41 -16.91
C ARG A 274 25.50 9.96 -17.00
N VAL A 275 25.22 10.72 -18.05
CA VAL A 275 23.87 11.23 -18.37
C VAL A 275 22.96 10.07 -18.75
N LYS A 276 21.77 10.04 -18.17
CA LYS A 276 20.69 9.11 -18.49
C LYS A 276 19.55 9.88 -19.16
N LYS A 277 19.25 9.56 -20.40
CA LYS A 277 18.11 10.13 -21.14
C LYS A 277 16.87 9.30 -20.91
N ILE A 278 15.72 9.96 -20.69
CA ILE A 278 14.44 9.31 -20.44
C ILE A 278 13.31 9.94 -21.24
N ASN A 279 12.32 9.12 -21.55
CA ASN A 279 11.05 9.56 -22.11
C ASN A 279 9.92 9.18 -21.15
N VAL A 280 9.73 9.97 -20.10
CA VAL A 280 8.73 9.72 -19.05
C VAL A 280 7.65 10.79 -19.10
N ARG A 281 6.39 10.37 -19.02
CA ARG A 281 5.27 11.26 -18.77
C ARG A 281 5.10 11.46 -17.28
N PHE A 282 5.03 12.72 -16.81
CA PHE A 282 4.86 13.05 -15.40
C PHE A 282 3.42 13.41 -15.08
N ILE A 283 2.91 12.87 -13.97
CA ILE A 283 1.65 13.29 -13.33
C ILE A 283 2.00 13.64 -11.89
N ALA A 284 1.73 14.86 -11.46
CA ALA A 284 1.94 15.29 -10.07
C ALA A 284 0.60 15.35 -9.34
N THR A 285 0.57 14.91 -8.09
CA THR A 285 -0.62 15.07 -7.23
C THR A 285 -0.24 15.82 -5.96
N THR A 286 -1.19 16.58 -5.39
CA THR A 286 -0.99 17.26 -4.12
C THR A 286 -2.31 17.58 -3.44
N ASN A 287 -2.30 17.61 -2.10
CA ASN A 287 -3.36 18.14 -1.26
C ASN A 287 -3.05 19.56 -0.76
N SER A 288 -1.83 20.03 -0.98
CA SER A 288 -1.36 21.35 -0.53
C SER A 288 -1.68 22.44 -1.55
N ASP A 289 -1.90 23.66 -1.09
CA ASP A 289 -1.93 24.85 -1.92
C ASP A 289 -0.49 25.20 -2.35
N LEU A 290 -0.14 24.85 -3.60
CA LEU A 290 1.18 25.13 -4.15
C LEU A 290 1.43 26.63 -4.35
N VAL A 291 0.38 27.44 -4.58
CA VAL A 291 0.52 28.91 -4.73
C VAL A 291 0.97 29.51 -3.40
N ASP A 292 0.39 29.06 -2.31
CA ASP A 292 0.81 29.50 -0.97
C ASP A 292 2.22 29.00 -0.63
N LYS A 293 2.55 27.75 -0.97
CA LYS A 293 3.92 27.21 -0.79
C LYS A 293 4.98 27.97 -1.63
N VAL A 294 4.63 28.48 -2.79
CA VAL A 294 5.51 29.36 -3.59
C VAL A 294 5.73 30.70 -2.88
N LYS A 295 4.66 31.32 -2.35
CA LYS A 295 4.77 32.57 -1.59
C LYS A 295 5.64 32.42 -0.34
N THR A 296 5.51 31.31 0.36
CA THR A 296 6.28 30.99 1.57
C THR A 296 7.67 30.42 1.28
N LYS A 297 8.09 30.36 -0.01
CA LYS A 297 9.37 29.81 -0.46
C LYS A 297 9.62 28.33 -0.11
N MET A 298 8.57 27.59 0.19
CA MET A 298 8.64 26.14 0.40
C MET A 298 8.53 25.34 -0.90
N PHE A 299 8.11 25.98 -1.98
CA PHE A 299 8.04 25.41 -3.32
C PHE A 299 8.59 26.40 -4.34
N ARG A 300 9.37 25.91 -5.32
CA ARG A 300 9.98 26.75 -6.35
C ARG A 300 8.93 27.20 -7.37
N SER A 301 8.96 28.47 -7.73
CA SER A 301 8.05 29.04 -8.73
C SER A 301 8.27 28.46 -10.13
N ASP A 302 9.54 28.21 -10.51
CA ASP A 302 9.87 27.63 -11.81
C ASP A 302 9.31 26.21 -11.99
N LEU A 303 9.46 25.36 -10.99
CA LEU A 303 8.88 24.02 -11.00
C LEU A 303 7.34 24.08 -10.99
N PHE A 304 6.73 24.99 -10.21
CA PHE A 304 5.29 25.18 -10.21
C PHE A 304 4.74 25.46 -11.61
N TYR A 305 5.32 26.42 -12.34
CA TYR A 305 4.86 26.74 -13.70
C TYR A 305 5.07 25.58 -14.67
N ARG A 306 6.11 24.76 -14.48
CA ARG A 306 6.37 23.60 -15.33
C ARG A 306 5.42 22.43 -15.06
N LEU A 307 4.93 22.29 -13.83
CA LEU A 307 3.92 21.29 -13.44
C LEU A 307 2.49 21.75 -13.78
N ASN A 308 2.21 23.05 -13.67
CA ASN A 308 0.89 23.65 -13.81
C ASN A 308 0.48 23.91 -15.27
N VAL A 309 0.77 22.95 -16.17
CA VAL A 309 0.40 23.04 -17.59
C VAL A 309 -1.03 22.55 -17.82
N ALA A 310 -1.37 21.39 -17.28
CA ALA A 310 -2.70 20.81 -17.33
C ALA A 310 -3.15 20.50 -15.90
N THR A 311 -4.12 21.27 -15.40
CA THR A 311 -4.56 21.16 -14.00
C THR A 311 -5.93 20.51 -13.89
N LEU A 312 -6.05 19.58 -12.94
CA LEU A 312 -7.28 18.88 -12.57
C LEU A 312 -7.54 19.06 -11.08
N GLU A 313 -8.73 19.50 -10.73
CA GLU A 313 -9.16 19.57 -9.35
C GLU A 313 -10.11 18.42 -9.02
N MET A 314 -9.75 17.64 -7.99
CA MET A 314 -10.57 16.55 -7.47
C MET A 314 -11.56 17.10 -6.43
N PRO A 315 -12.87 17.04 -6.67
CA PRO A 315 -13.86 17.52 -5.70
C PRO A 315 -13.82 16.68 -4.41
N ALA A 316 -14.02 17.34 -3.27
CA ALA A 316 -14.22 16.64 -2.00
C ALA A 316 -15.49 15.78 -2.06
N LEU A 317 -15.58 14.72 -1.25
CA LEU A 317 -16.71 13.79 -1.28
C LEU A 317 -18.04 14.48 -0.92
N ARG A 318 -18.01 15.43 0.01
CA ARG A 318 -19.16 16.27 0.37
C ARG A 318 -19.72 17.10 -0.80
N ASP A 319 -18.89 17.44 -1.79
CA ASP A 319 -19.26 18.20 -2.99
C ASP A 319 -19.77 17.34 -4.14
N ARG A 320 -19.83 16.00 -3.94
CA ARG A 320 -20.28 14.98 -4.90
C ARG A 320 -21.14 13.91 -4.23
N CYS A 321 -22.19 14.35 -3.53
CA CYS A 321 -23.06 13.47 -2.74
C CYS A 321 -23.71 12.35 -3.58
N GLU A 322 -23.92 12.59 -4.88
CA GLU A 322 -24.47 11.62 -5.83
C GLU A 322 -23.58 10.39 -6.01
N ASP A 323 -22.27 10.53 -5.76
CA ASP A 323 -21.30 9.45 -5.89
C ASP A 323 -21.24 8.57 -4.63
N ILE A 324 -21.75 9.03 -3.47
CA ILE A 324 -21.61 8.34 -2.18
C ILE A 324 -22.25 6.96 -2.19
N LEU A 325 -23.51 6.84 -2.62
CA LEU A 325 -24.20 5.55 -2.64
C LEU A 325 -23.62 4.56 -3.67
N PRO A 326 -23.29 4.97 -4.90
CA PRO A 326 -22.57 4.11 -5.84
C PRO A 326 -21.21 3.63 -5.31
N LEU A 327 -20.42 4.52 -4.67
CA LEU A 327 -19.16 4.13 -4.01
C LEU A 327 -19.40 3.14 -2.87
N THR A 328 -20.44 3.38 -2.05
CA THR A 328 -20.80 2.48 -0.95
C THR A 328 -21.14 1.09 -1.47
N LYS A 329 -21.92 0.97 -2.55
CA LYS A 329 -22.26 -0.32 -3.18
C LYS A 329 -21.01 -1.03 -3.69
N LEU A 330 -20.12 -0.32 -4.36
CA LEU A 330 -18.86 -0.86 -4.85
C LEU A 330 -18.01 -1.43 -3.69
N PHE A 331 -17.90 -0.71 -2.57
CA PHE A 331 -17.16 -1.19 -1.41
C PHE A 331 -17.83 -2.36 -0.70
N ILE A 332 -19.17 -2.38 -0.65
CA ILE A 332 -19.90 -3.55 -0.13
C ILE A 332 -19.59 -4.80 -0.95
N GLU A 333 -19.58 -4.71 -2.28
CA GLU A 333 -19.25 -5.83 -3.16
C GLU A 333 -17.80 -6.30 -2.97
N GLU A 334 -16.84 -5.35 -2.85
CA GLU A 334 -15.44 -5.64 -2.58
C GLU A 334 -15.26 -6.39 -1.27
N TYR A 335 -15.85 -5.88 -0.18
CA TYR A 335 -15.69 -6.47 1.16
C TYR A 335 -16.54 -7.72 1.39
N ASN A 336 -17.66 -7.88 0.69
CA ASN A 336 -18.40 -9.14 0.68
C ASN A 336 -17.53 -10.30 0.17
N LYS A 337 -16.79 -10.08 -0.93
CA LYS A 337 -15.85 -11.07 -1.47
C LYS A 337 -14.70 -11.33 -0.53
N LEU A 338 -14.14 -10.28 0.09
CA LEU A 338 -12.97 -10.40 0.96
C LEU A 338 -13.28 -11.13 2.28
N PHE A 339 -14.47 -10.85 2.87
CA PHE A 339 -14.84 -11.37 4.19
C PHE A 339 -15.89 -12.50 4.14
N ASN A 340 -16.21 -13.02 2.94
CA ASN A 340 -17.27 -14.03 2.72
C ASN A 340 -18.61 -13.62 3.37
N LYS A 341 -19.03 -12.36 3.13
CA LYS A 341 -20.30 -11.80 3.60
C LYS A 341 -21.29 -11.68 2.44
N THR A 342 -22.57 -11.51 2.78
CA THR A 342 -23.68 -11.42 1.81
C THR A 342 -24.54 -10.18 2.06
N VAL A 343 -23.91 -9.04 2.32
CA VAL A 343 -24.62 -7.76 2.52
C VAL A 343 -25.11 -7.25 1.17
N THR A 344 -26.41 -7.12 0.99
CA THR A 344 -27.04 -6.69 -0.28
C THR A 344 -27.89 -5.44 -0.14
N LYS A 345 -28.29 -5.09 1.09
CA LYS A 345 -29.23 -4.00 1.36
C LYS A 345 -28.60 -2.92 2.22
N ILE A 346 -28.98 -1.68 1.99
CA ILE A 346 -28.64 -0.53 2.82
C ILE A 346 -29.94 -0.02 3.44
N ASP A 347 -29.95 0.12 4.76
CA ASP A 347 -31.09 0.67 5.49
C ASP A 347 -31.34 2.14 5.11
N PRO A 348 -32.58 2.62 4.93
CA PRO A 348 -32.86 4.02 4.56
C PRO A 348 -32.25 5.06 5.51
N LYS A 349 -32.18 4.77 6.81
CA LYS A 349 -31.53 5.68 7.79
C LYS A 349 -30.01 5.73 7.55
N MET A 350 -29.42 4.60 7.15
CA MET A 350 -28.00 4.54 6.79
C MET A 350 -27.73 5.34 5.50
N GLU A 351 -28.61 5.29 4.48
CA GLU A 351 -28.45 6.09 3.27
C GLU A 351 -28.48 7.60 3.57
N ILE A 352 -29.40 8.04 4.44
CA ILE A 352 -29.48 9.44 4.87
C ILE A 352 -28.19 9.83 5.59
N PHE A 353 -27.73 9.00 6.53
CA PHE A 353 -26.48 9.22 7.26
C PHE A 353 -25.27 9.34 6.32
N LEU A 354 -25.13 8.41 5.38
CA LEU A 354 -24.02 8.41 4.41
C LEU A 354 -23.99 9.70 3.58
N LYS A 355 -25.14 10.17 3.11
CA LYS A 355 -25.27 11.40 2.30
C LYS A 355 -25.08 12.68 3.09
N SER A 356 -25.49 12.71 4.36
CA SER A 356 -25.42 13.90 5.22
C SER A 356 -24.08 14.08 5.93
N SER A 357 -23.25 13.07 5.95
CA SER A 357 -21.92 13.12 6.60
C SER A 357 -20.93 13.93 5.77
N GLU A 358 -20.06 14.70 6.44
CA GLU A 358 -19.08 15.59 5.78
C GLU A 358 -17.89 14.85 5.15
N TRP A 359 -17.56 13.67 5.63
CA TRP A 359 -16.45 12.83 5.17
C TRP A 359 -15.11 13.61 5.03
N PRO A 360 -14.55 14.16 6.11
CA PRO A 360 -13.27 14.90 6.04
C PRO A 360 -12.12 14.08 5.45
N GLY A 361 -12.09 12.77 5.65
CA GLY A 361 -11.15 11.84 5.01
C GLY A 361 -11.60 11.34 3.64
N ASN A 362 -12.67 11.90 3.06
CA ASN A 362 -13.19 11.62 1.72
C ASN A 362 -13.46 10.13 1.46
N ILE A 363 -13.09 9.61 0.28
CA ILE A 363 -13.31 8.20 -0.10
C ILE A 363 -12.56 7.26 0.83
N ARG A 364 -11.37 7.64 1.32
CA ARG A 364 -10.59 6.79 2.24
C ARG A 364 -11.35 6.56 3.55
N GLU A 365 -11.99 7.59 4.08
CA GLU A 365 -12.81 7.48 5.29
C GLU A 365 -14.07 6.66 5.03
N LEU A 366 -14.79 6.94 3.94
CA LEU A 366 -15.96 6.15 3.54
C LEU A 366 -15.61 4.67 3.38
N LYS A 367 -14.53 4.34 2.67
CA LYS A 367 -14.06 2.97 2.47
C LYS A 367 -13.78 2.26 3.79
N ASN A 368 -13.05 2.90 4.69
CA ASN A 368 -12.75 2.36 6.02
C ASN A 368 -14.01 2.22 6.90
N PHE A 369 -14.98 3.12 6.74
CA PHE A 369 -16.26 3.04 7.44
C PHE A 369 -17.06 1.83 6.98
N ILE A 370 -17.18 1.60 5.67
CA ILE A 370 -17.89 0.44 5.11
C ILE A 370 -17.18 -0.86 5.48
N GLU A 371 -15.85 -0.93 5.37
CA GLU A 371 -15.06 -2.08 5.78
C GLU A 371 -15.37 -2.52 7.21
N ARG A 372 -15.26 -1.60 8.16
CA ARG A 372 -15.56 -1.87 9.58
C ARG A 372 -17.01 -2.29 9.80
N SER A 373 -17.94 -1.64 9.08
CA SER A 373 -19.36 -1.97 9.19
C SER A 373 -19.63 -3.40 8.72
N ILE A 374 -19.04 -3.84 7.61
CA ILE A 374 -19.22 -5.19 7.06
C ILE A 374 -18.55 -6.26 7.94
N LEU A 375 -17.37 -5.97 8.52
CA LEU A 375 -16.73 -6.89 9.47
C LEU A 375 -17.63 -7.25 10.65
N LEU A 376 -18.36 -6.27 11.19
CA LEU A 376 -19.19 -6.44 12.39
C LEU A 376 -20.61 -6.94 12.09
N ILE A 377 -21.05 -6.90 10.84
CA ILE A 377 -22.42 -7.22 10.45
C ILE A 377 -22.68 -8.74 10.51
N LYS A 378 -23.84 -9.10 11.04
CA LYS A 378 -24.34 -10.50 11.07
C LYS A 378 -25.59 -10.71 10.19
N SER A 379 -26.08 -9.65 9.53
CA SER A 379 -27.27 -9.64 8.68
C SER A 379 -26.90 -9.30 7.23
N ASP A 380 -27.87 -9.41 6.33
CA ASP A 380 -27.73 -9.01 4.91
C ASP A 380 -27.90 -7.50 4.66
N THR A 381 -28.17 -6.72 5.72
CA THR A 381 -28.54 -5.29 5.63
C THR A 381 -27.58 -4.42 6.44
N LEU A 382 -27.00 -3.41 5.81
CA LEU A 382 -26.13 -2.40 6.44
C LEU A 382 -26.98 -1.40 7.21
N LYS A 383 -26.85 -1.35 8.56
CA LYS A 383 -27.62 -0.50 9.47
C LYS A 383 -26.73 0.43 10.30
N ILE A 384 -27.28 1.58 10.74
CA ILE A 384 -26.58 2.56 11.59
C ILE A 384 -26.12 1.96 12.93
N GLU A 385 -26.93 1.08 13.53
CA GLU A 385 -26.63 0.49 14.84
C GLU A 385 -25.29 -0.27 14.88
N ASN A 386 -24.87 -0.80 13.74
CA ASN A 386 -23.59 -1.47 13.59
C ASN A 386 -22.40 -0.48 13.55
N SER A 387 -22.67 0.79 13.25
CA SER A 387 -21.67 1.85 13.09
C SER A 387 -21.58 2.80 14.29
N GLN A 388 -22.65 2.98 15.07
CA GLN A 388 -22.66 3.87 16.25
C GLN A 388 -21.70 3.41 17.36
N LYS A 389 -21.54 2.11 17.58
CA LYS A 389 -20.51 1.57 18.49
C LYS A 389 -19.07 1.94 18.10
N ILE A 390 -18.85 2.23 16.82
CA ILE A 390 -17.54 2.58 16.27
C ILE A 390 -17.28 4.08 16.39
N ASN A 391 -18.29 4.90 16.13
CA ASN A 391 -18.19 6.35 16.23
C ASN A 391 -18.05 6.83 17.68
N THR A 392 -18.69 6.19 18.65
CA THR A 392 -18.59 6.58 20.06
C THR A 392 -17.17 6.36 20.59
N VAL A 393 -16.48 5.30 20.16
CA VAL A 393 -15.08 5.03 20.56
C VAL A 393 -14.08 5.96 19.87
N LEU A 394 -14.34 6.35 18.62
CA LEU A 394 -13.49 7.28 17.85
C LEU A 394 -13.73 8.73 18.24
N MET A 395 -14.99 9.14 18.44
CA MET A 395 -15.33 10.47 18.92
C MET A 395 -14.84 10.67 20.35
N HIS A 396 -14.90 9.66 21.22
CA HIS A 396 -14.28 9.74 22.56
C HIS A 396 -12.75 9.87 22.49
N LYS A 397 -12.07 9.18 21.59
CA LYS A 397 -10.62 9.32 21.38
C LYS A 397 -10.23 10.61 20.65
N LEU A 398 -11.05 11.09 19.72
CA LEU A 398 -10.80 12.37 19.03
C LEU A 398 -11.20 13.57 19.87
N SER A 399 -12.21 13.46 20.75
CA SER A 399 -12.52 14.51 21.73
C SER A 399 -11.50 14.58 22.86
N GLU A 400 -10.75 13.51 23.13
CA GLU A 400 -9.57 13.58 24.02
C GLU A 400 -8.35 14.23 23.33
N VAL A 401 -8.32 14.28 22.00
CA VAL A 401 -7.23 14.92 21.20
C VAL A 401 -7.65 16.29 20.67
N GLN A 402 -8.96 16.60 20.61
CA GLN A 402 -9.39 17.96 20.33
C GLN A 402 -9.07 18.84 21.53
N SER A 403 -7.95 19.53 21.37
CA SER A 403 -7.58 20.77 22.04
C SER A 403 -8.72 21.30 22.92
N SER A 404 -8.49 21.36 24.23
CA SER A 404 -9.21 22.24 25.12
C SER A 404 -9.13 23.67 24.56
N THR A 405 -10.11 24.03 23.72
CA THR A 405 -10.26 25.41 23.27
C THR A 405 -10.76 26.22 24.44
N PHE A 406 -9.95 27.18 24.89
CA PHE A 406 -10.37 28.13 25.88
C PHE A 406 -11.23 29.18 25.18
N ASN A 407 -12.52 29.26 25.53
CA ASN A 407 -13.43 30.30 25.04
C ASN A 407 -13.38 31.49 25.98
N LEU A 408 -12.76 32.58 25.52
CA LEU A 408 -12.70 33.83 26.28
C LEU A 408 -13.87 34.73 25.86
N HIS A 409 -14.77 35.04 26.80
CA HIS A 409 -15.83 36.02 26.61
C HIS A 409 -15.36 37.35 27.29
N ILE A 410 -14.84 38.27 26.45
CA ILE A 410 -14.32 39.56 26.96
C ILE A 410 -15.21 40.65 26.34
N ASN A 411 -16.01 41.30 27.19
CA ASN A 411 -16.72 42.51 26.81
C ASN A 411 -15.82 43.71 27.07
N PRO A 412 -15.42 44.51 26.06
CA PRO A 412 -14.60 45.70 26.27
C PRO A 412 -15.45 46.81 26.87
N GLU A 413 -15.23 47.09 28.17
CA GLU A 413 -15.73 48.31 28.80
C GLU A 413 -14.59 49.33 28.93
N PRO A 414 -14.87 50.64 28.83
CA PRO A 414 -13.86 51.67 29.06
C PRO A 414 -13.27 51.52 30.47
N ASP A 415 -11.94 51.60 30.62
CA ASP A 415 -11.17 51.46 31.84
C ASP A 415 -10.98 50.04 32.40
N THR A 416 -11.36 48.99 31.73
CA THR A 416 -11.07 47.61 32.18
C THR A 416 -9.79 47.04 31.57
N ASN A 417 -8.94 46.45 32.44
CA ASN A 417 -7.71 45.74 32.01
C ASN A 417 -8.09 44.38 31.40
N LEU A 418 -8.32 44.39 30.04
CA LEU A 418 -8.74 43.23 29.28
C LEU A 418 -7.78 42.01 29.42
N PHE A 419 -6.47 42.30 29.58
CA PHE A 419 -5.49 41.24 29.80
C PHE A 419 -5.71 40.52 31.12
N HIS A 420 -6.07 41.26 32.16
CA HIS A 420 -6.31 40.71 33.51
C HIS A 420 -7.59 39.84 33.52
N ILE A 421 -8.63 40.24 32.77
CA ILE A 421 -9.88 39.48 32.65
C ILE A 421 -9.61 38.19 31.85
N ALA A 422 -8.91 38.27 30.73
CA ALA A 422 -8.51 37.13 29.93
C ALA A 422 -7.68 36.10 30.70
N GLN A 423 -6.69 36.60 31.46
CA GLN A 423 -5.82 35.76 32.27
C GLN A 423 -6.59 35.03 33.37
N LYS A 424 -7.55 35.71 34.01
CA LYS A 424 -8.40 35.11 35.06
C LYS A 424 -9.29 34.00 34.43
N GLN A 425 -9.97 34.28 33.32
CA GLN A 425 -10.82 33.29 32.66
C GLN A 425 -10.03 32.06 32.17
N LEU A 426 -8.81 32.24 31.65
CA LEU A 426 -7.93 31.13 31.27
C LEU A 426 -7.55 30.25 32.46
N ILE A 427 -7.23 30.86 33.60
CA ILE A 427 -6.87 30.15 34.85
C ILE A 427 -8.07 29.36 35.39
N ASP A 428 -9.26 30.01 35.45
CA ASP A 428 -10.48 29.37 35.92
C ASP A 428 -10.87 28.17 35.06
N GLN A 429 -10.88 28.32 33.72
CA GLN A 429 -11.17 27.24 32.80
C GLN A 429 -10.14 26.09 32.88
N ALA A 430 -8.85 26.40 33.04
CA ALA A 430 -7.82 25.38 33.20
C ALA A 430 -7.96 24.60 34.52
N LEU A 431 -8.38 25.26 35.61
CA LEU A 431 -8.67 24.63 36.88
C LEU A 431 -9.92 23.72 36.79
N GLU A 432 -10.99 24.17 36.18
CA GLU A 432 -12.20 23.37 35.95
C GLU A 432 -11.89 22.11 35.11
N LEU A 433 -11.20 22.25 33.97
CA LEU A 433 -10.79 21.15 33.12
C LEU A 433 -9.95 20.10 33.84
N THR A 434 -9.16 20.52 34.82
CA THR A 434 -8.28 19.63 35.57
C THR A 434 -8.86 19.20 36.92
N LYS A 435 -10.15 19.47 37.18
CA LYS A 435 -10.81 19.23 38.48
C LYS A 435 -9.99 19.82 39.64
N TYR A 436 -9.55 21.07 39.51
CA TYR A 436 -8.76 21.84 40.48
C TYR A 436 -7.39 21.24 40.80
N ASN A 437 -6.82 20.43 39.90
CA ASN A 437 -5.46 19.93 40.05
C ASN A 437 -4.45 20.97 39.54
N HIS A 438 -3.87 21.73 40.45
CA HIS A 438 -2.96 22.86 40.17
C HIS A 438 -1.72 22.45 39.36
N THR A 439 -1.20 21.22 39.52
CA THR A 439 -0.04 20.76 38.77
C THR A 439 -0.39 20.51 37.32
N LYS A 440 -1.56 19.90 37.03
CA LYS A 440 -2.05 19.65 35.67
C LYS A 440 -2.48 20.97 35.03
N ALA A 441 -3.18 21.86 35.73
CA ALA A 441 -3.58 23.18 35.26
C ALA A 441 -2.38 24.03 34.83
N ALA A 442 -1.33 24.09 35.64
CA ALA A 442 -0.10 24.79 35.32
C ALA A 442 0.57 24.27 34.05
N LYS A 443 0.57 22.94 33.85
CA LYS A 443 1.10 22.29 32.64
C LYS A 443 0.30 22.64 31.40
N ILE A 444 -1.04 22.70 31.52
CA ILE A 444 -1.94 23.10 30.38
C ILE A 444 -1.72 24.56 30.00
N LEU A 445 -1.54 25.43 31.00
CA LEU A 445 -1.30 26.86 30.79
C LEU A 445 0.13 27.19 30.37
N GLY A 446 1.06 26.23 30.38
CA GLY A 446 2.46 26.46 30.04
C GLY A 446 3.21 27.34 31.06
N ILE A 447 2.75 27.41 32.32
CA ILE A 447 3.36 28.24 33.37
C ILE A 447 3.84 27.40 34.56
N PRO A 448 4.84 27.86 35.32
CA PRO A 448 5.24 27.20 36.58
C PRO A 448 4.09 27.13 37.58
N ARG A 449 4.01 26.04 38.35
CA ARG A 449 3.00 25.86 39.40
C ARG A 449 3.03 26.98 40.45
N THR A 450 4.19 27.52 40.77
CA THR A 450 4.38 28.66 41.65
C THR A 450 3.69 29.91 41.15
N SER A 451 3.83 30.19 39.84
CA SER A 451 3.17 31.32 39.16
C SER A 451 1.65 31.15 39.15
N LEU A 452 1.12 29.92 38.85
CA LEU A 452 -0.31 29.64 38.92
C LEU A 452 -0.87 29.91 40.31
N ASN A 453 -0.20 29.42 41.39
CA ASN A 453 -0.64 29.62 42.77
C ASN A 453 -0.60 31.11 43.15
N TYR A 454 0.41 31.87 42.69
CA TYR A 454 0.47 33.31 42.89
C TYR A 454 -0.73 34.03 42.27
N TYR A 455 -1.08 33.70 41.01
CA TYR A 455 -2.23 34.31 40.36
C TYR A 455 -3.56 33.94 41.03
N ILE A 456 -3.75 32.67 41.41
CA ILE A 456 -4.96 32.24 42.14
C ILE A 456 -5.12 33.03 43.46
N LYS A 457 -4.05 33.17 44.21
CA LYS A 457 -4.08 33.93 45.48
C LYS A 457 -4.42 35.39 45.24
N ARG A 458 -3.79 36.05 44.26
CA ARG A 458 -4.04 37.45 43.89
C ARG A 458 -5.48 37.69 43.43
N TYR A 459 -6.10 36.75 42.74
CA TYR A 459 -7.49 36.86 42.29
C TYR A 459 -8.50 36.64 43.42
N ASN A 460 -8.17 35.80 44.40
CA ASN A 460 -9.01 35.56 45.56
C ASN A 460 -8.93 36.73 46.60
N ASP A 461 -7.77 37.38 46.74
CA ASP A 461 -7.59 38.52 47.61
C ASP A 461 -8.28 39.80 47.11
N ASN A 462 -8.56 39.90 45.80
CA ASN A 462 -9.29 41.03 45.18
C ASN A 462 -10.79 40.84 45.06
N LYS A 463 -11.41 39.86 45.74
CA LYS A 463 -12.87 39.84 45.91
C LYS A 463 -13.29 40.93 46.85
N PRO A 464 -14.26 41.84 46.47
CA PRO A 464 -14.81 42.77 47.43
C PRO A 464 -15.40 41.98 48.61
N LYS A 465 -15.00 42.30 49.84
CA LYS A 465 -15.64 41.79 51.04
C LYS A 465 -17.10 42.21 50.96
N GLU A 466 -18.01 41.30 50.75
CA GLU A 466 -19.43 41.52 51.00
C GLU A 466 -19.55 41.81 52.50
N LEU A 467 -19.91 43.04 52.79
CA LEU A 467 -20.31 43.48 54.13
C LEU A 467 -21.63 42.78 54.47
N ASN A 468 -21.60 42.00 55.56
CA ASN A 468 -22.81 41.52 56.24
C ASN A 468 -23.69 42.64 56.71
#